data_857db30119fff60d34aff7fb9912f0ba
#
_entry.id   857db30119fff60d34aff7fb9912f0ba
#
_cell.length_a   1.000
_cell.length_b   1.000
_cell.length_c   1.000
_cell.angle_alpha   90.00
_cell.angle_beta   90.00
_cell.angle_gamma   90.00
#
_symmetry.space_group_name_H-M   'P 1'
#
loop_
_entity.id
_entity.type
_entity.pdbx_description
1 polymer ?
#
loop_
_entity_poly.entity_id
_entity_poly.type
_entity_poly.pdbx_seq_one_letter_code
_entity_poly.pdbx_strand_id
1 'polypeptide(L)'
;MKNIPKIIITPGEPSGIGYDIVLDIPKENFQANIIVAANIDFLKDRARLLNKKINIVEVSIYDKNLTKELNNTICVHNIIENGKVVIGKPDIKHAPLVLKSLDTAIDACLDNFADAMVTGPVQKSTIME
;
A
#
# COMPACT_ATOMS: atom_id res chain seq x y z
N MET A 1 -27.47 9.72 1.32
CA MET A 1 -26.42 8.78 1.74
C MET A 1 -25.07 9.29 1.28
N LYS A 2 -24.14 9.40 2.19
CA LYS A 2 -22.80 9.83 1.84
C LYS A 2 -21.99 8.69 1.26
N ASN A 3 -21.38 8.94 0.14
CA ASN A 3 -20.40 7.99 -0.40
C ASN A 3 -19.07 8.21 0.29
N ILE A 4 -18.54 7.14 0.84
CA ILE A 4 -17.21 7.18 1.46
C ILE A 4 -16.19 7.07 0.34
N PRO A 5 -15.25 8.01 0.22
CA PRO A 5 -14.26 7.94 -0.84
C PRO A 5 -13.33 6.75 -0.66
N LYS A 6 -12.91 6.18 -1.77
CA LYS A 6 -11.93 5.11 -1.80
C LYS A 6 -10.59 5.70 -2.22
N ILE A 7 -9.61 5.57 -1.35
CA ILE A 7 -8.28 6.14 -1.58
C ILE A 7 -7.27 5.01 -1.63
N ILE A 8 -6.43 5.02 -2.66
CA ILE A 8 -5.38 4.04 -2.80
C ILE A 8 -4.03 4.69 -2.46
N ILE A 9 -3.24 3.99 -1.64
CA ILE A 9 -1.93 4.47 -1.23
C ILE A 9 -0.86 3.57 -1.82
N THR A 10 0.17 4.18 -2.40
CA THR A 10 1.36 3.47 -2.83
C THR A 10 2.50 3.83 -1.89
N PRO A 11 3.01 2.88 -1.11
CA PRO A 11 3.99 3.22 -0.06
C PRO A 11 5.41 3.44 -0.58
N GLY A 12 5.67 3.16 -1.86
CA GLY A 12 6.98 3.36 -2.44
C GLY A 12 7.88 2.15 -2.29
N GLU A 13 9.17 2.40 -2.19
CA GLU A 13 10.19 1.35 -2.15
C GLU A 13 10.10 0.58 -0.82
N PRO A 14 10.08 -0.77 -0.84
CA PRO A 14 9.80 -1.55 0.37
C PRO A 14 10.86 -1.48 1.46
N SER A 15 12.09 -1.07 1.13
CA SER A 15 13.11 -0.86 2.15
C SER A 15 12.99 0.49 2.85
N GLY A 16 12.13 1.38 2.36
CA GLY A 16 12.02 2.74 2.85
C GLY A 16 10.93 2.92 3.89
N ILE A 17 10.74 4.17 4.31
CA ILE A 17 9.84 4.52 5.41
C ILE A 17 8.37 4.45 5.02
N GLY A 18 8.05 4.41 3.72
CA GLY A 18 6.65 4.34 3.30
C GLY A 18 5.93 3.13 3.87
N TYR A 19 6.60 1.98 3.91
CA TYR A 19 6.03 0.77 4.48
C TYR A 19 5.84 0.89 6.00
N ASP A 20 6.67 1.67 6.68
CA ASP A 20 6.49 1.94 8.11
C ASP A 20 5.28 2.86 8.34
N ILE A 21 5.17 3.89 7.51
CA ILE A 21 4.13 4.90 7.67
C ILE A 21 2.73 4.32 7.48
N VAL A 22 2.54 3.45 6.46
CA VAL A 22 1.22 2.89 6.22
C VAL A 22 0.77 1.97 7.35
N LEU A 23 1.69 1.42 8.13
CA LEU A 23 1.33 0.59 9.27
C LEU A 23 0.69 1.39 10.41
N ASP A 24 0.80 2.71 10.39
CA ASP A 24 0.16 3.57 11.38
C ASP A 24 -1.22 4.06 10.95
N ILE A 25 -1.67 3.73 9.73
CA ILE A 25 -2.99 4.13 9.25
C ILE A 25 -4.12 3.72 10.20
N PRO A 26 -4.12 2.50 10.78
CA PRO A 26 -5.23 2.10 11.66
C PRO A 26 -5.36 2.93 12.93
N LYS A 27 -4.34 3.70 13.30
CA LYS A 27 -4.41 4.57 14.48
C LYS A 27 -5.32 5.77 14.24
N GLU A 28 -5.55 6.11 12.98
CA GLU A 28 -6.33 7.28 12.61
C GLU A 28 -7.72 6.86 12.15
N ASN A 29 -8.68 7.70 12.40
CA ASN A 29 -10.05 7.43 11.96
C ASN A 29 -10.36 8.24 10.71
N PHE A 30 -9.89 7.75 9.59
CA PHE A 30 -10.13 8.41 8.31
C PHE A 30 -11.55 8.18 7.83
N GLN A 31 -12.16 9.22 7.27
CA GLN A 31 -13.47 9.13 6.65
C GLN A 31 -13.32 8.65 5.20
N ALA A 32 -12.64 7.53 5.02
CA ALA A 32 -12.33 6.99 3.69
C ALA A 32 -12.07 5.50 3.78
N ASN A 33 -12.32 4.81 2.67
CA ASN A 33 -11.86 3.43 2.49
C ASN A 33 -10.45 3.50 1.93
N ILE A 34 -9.47 3.05 2.71
CA ILE A 34 -8.08 3.13 2.32
C ILE A 34 -7.57 1.75 1.95
N ILE A 35 -6.99 1.65 0.75
CA ILE A 35 -6.38 0.43 0.25
C ILE A 35 -4.92 0.73 -0.08
N VAL A 36 -4.03 -0.12 0.39
CA VAL A 36 -2.60 0.02 0.14
C VAL A 36 -2.20 -0.92 -1.00
N ALA A 37 -1.66 -0.38 -2.08
CA ALA A 37 -1.14 -1.18 -3.19
C ALA A 37 0.33 -1.48 -2.91
N ALA A 38 0.60 -2.67 -2.40
CA ALA A 38 1.93 -3.04 -1.93
C ALA A 38 2.08 -4.56 -1.92
N ASN A 39 3.27 -5.03 -1.63
CA ASN A 39 3.46 -6.45 -1.41
C ASN A 39 3.05 -6.78 0.01
N ILE A 40 2.06 -7.66 0.14
CA ILE A 40 1.46 -7.95 1.44
C ILE A 40 2.43 -8.66 2.38
N ASP A 41 3.30 -9.51 1.85
CA ASP A 41 4.25 -10.24 2.68
C ASP A 41 5.30 -9.29 3.26
N PHE A 42 5.76 -8.34 2.46
CA PHE A 42 6.71 -7.32 2.94
C PHE A 42 6.09 -6.47 4.05
N LEU A 43 4.80 -6.13 3.91
CA LEU A 43 4.10 -5.38 4.95
C LEU A 43 3.95 -6.19 6.24
N LYS A 44 3.60 -7.47 6.10
CA LYS A 44 3.48 -8.34 7.27
C LYS A 44 4.82 -8.51 7.98
N ASP A 45 5.90 -8.65 7.22
CA ASP A 45 7.24 -8.76 7.79
C ASP A 45 7.63 -7.48 8.52
N ARG A 46 7.33 -6.33 7.91
CA ARG A 46 7.64 -5.04 8.54
C ARG A 46 6.83 -4.86 9.82
N ALA A 47 5.57 -5.25 9.82
CA ALA A 47 4.72 -5.16 11.01
C ALA A 47 5.29 -6.02 12.15
N ARG A 48 5.76 -7.23 11.82
CA ARG A 48 6.39 -8.09 12.82
C ARG A 48 7.66 -7.46 13.38
N LEU A 49 8.48 -6.91 12.49
CA LEU A 49 9.75 -6.30 12.89
C LEU A 49 9.53 -5.11 13.81
N LEU A 50 8.50 -4.31 13.54
CA LEU A 50 8.17 -3.13 14.35
C LEU A 50 7.25 -3.46 15.51
N ASN A 51 6.94 -4.74 15.71
CA ASN A 51 6.05 -5.21 16.76
C ASN A 51 4.69 -4.52 16.73
N LYS A 52 4.15 -4.34 15.54
CA LYS A 52 2.82 -3.76 15.34
C LYS A 52 1.79 -4.87 15.32
N LYS A 53 0.80 -4.77 16.20
CA LYS A 53 -0.26 -5.78 16.31
C LYS A 53 -1.48 -5.30 15.54
N ILE A 54 -1.44 -5.45 14.23
CA ILE A 54 -2.50 -5.03 13.34
C ILE A 54 -2.85 -6.18 12.40
N ASN A 55 -4.07 -6.16 11.90
CA ASN A 55 -4.51 -7.12 10.91
C ASN A 55 -4.21 -6.59 9.52
N ILE A 56 -3.61 -7.42 8.69
CA ILE A 56 -3.34 -7.06 7.30
C ILE A 56 -4.07 -8.07 6.44
N VAL A 57 -5.03 -7.59 5.64
CA VAL A 57 -5.87 -8.46 4.84
C VAL A 57 -5.73 -8.12 3.37
N GLU A 58 -5.79 -9.14 2.54
CA GLU A 58 -5.71 -8.96 1.10
C GLU A 58 -7.10 -8.65 0.54
N VAL A 59 -7.18 -7.60 -0.29
CA VAL A 59 -8.41 -7.22 -0.97
C VAL A 59 -8.08 -6.91 -2.42
N SER A 60 -9.11 -6.74 -3.25
CA SER A 60 -8.93 -6.26 -4.61
C SER A 60 -9.46 -4.84 -4.71
N ILE A 61 -8.67 -3.96 -5.31
CA ILE A 61 -9.12 -2.59 -5.59
C ILE A 61 -10.32 -2.59 -6.52
N TYR A 62 -10.50 -3.66 -7.30
CA TYR A 62 -11.58 -3.76 -8.28
C TYR A 62 -12.88 -4.30 -7.68
N ASP A 63 -12.88 -4.64 -6.40
CA ASP A 63 -14.06 -5.13 -5.72
C ASP A 63 -14.99 -3.95 -5.40
N LYS A 64 -16.09 -3.86 -6.11
CA LYS A 64 -17.05 -2.75 -5.94
C LYS A 64 -17.83 -2.85 -4.64
N ASN A 65 -17.87 -4.02 -4.05
CA ASN A 65 -18.58 -4.24 -2.80
C ASN A 65 -17.70 -4.12 -1.58
N LEU A 66 -16.48 -3.66 -1.79
CA LEU A 66 -15.53 -3.51 -0.71
C LEU A 66 -16.03 -2.46 0.27
N THR A 67 -16.35 -2.88 1.47
CA THR A 67 -16.73 -1.97 2.54
C THR A 67 -15.65 -2.04 3.59
N LYS A 68 -15.47 -0.92 4.21
CA LYS A 68 -14.52 -0.79 5.24
C LYS A 68 -15.22 -0.83 6.57
N GLU A 69 -14.79 -1.36 7.54
CA GLU A 69 -15.34 -1.30 8.89
C GLU A 69 -14.58 -2.24 9.82
N LEU A 70 -13.33 -2.49 9.47
CA LEU A 70 -12.51 -3.36 10.28
C LEU A 70 -11.55 -2.53 11.10
N ASN A 71 -11.72 -2.59 12.41
CA ASN A 71 -10.82 -1.89 13.32
C ASN A 71 -9.43 -2.53 13.27
N ASN A 72 -8.44 -1.68 13.41
CA ASN A 72 -7.04 -2.13 13.50
C ASN A 72 -6.63 -3.00 12.32
N THR A 73 -7.10 -2.64 11.12
CA THR A 73 -6.90 -3.45 9.92
C THR A 73 -6.38 -2.58 8.79
N ILE A 74 -5.45 -3.13 8.01
CA ILE A 74 -4.98 -2.53 6.77
C ILE A 74 -5.42 -3.44 5.63
N CYS A 75 -6.10 -2.86 4.64
CA CYS A 75 -6.51 -3.56 3.44
C CYS A 75 -5.45 -3.36 2.37
N VAL A 76 -4.97 -4.44 1.79
CA VAL A 76 -3.86 -4.42 0.84
C VAL A 76 -4.28 -5.05 -0.47
N HIS A 77 -4.10 -4.32 -1.56
CA HIS A 77 -4.15 -4.88 -2.91
C HIS A 77 -2.75 -5.40 -3.22
N ASN A 78 -2.59 -6.72 -3.21
CA ASN A 78 -1.27 -7.34 -3.25
C ASN A 78 -0.60 -7.19 -4.61
N ILE A 79 0.64 -6.73 -4.59
CA ILE A 79 1.52 -6.69 -5.76
C ILE A 79 2.56 -7.78 -5.56
N ILE A 80 2.60 -8.76 -6.44
CA ILE A 80 3.46 -9.92 -6.27
C ILE A 80 4.91 -9.55 -6.56
N GLU A 81 5.79 -9.89 -5.64
CA GLU A 81 7.22 -9.82 -5.85
C GLU A 81 7.91 -10.79 -4.92
N ASN A 82 8.97 -11.42 -5.42
CA ASN A 82 9.80 -12.32 -4.65
C ASN A 82 11.11 -11.63 -4.29
N GLY A 83 11.76 -12.11 -3.24
CA GLY A 83 13.05 -11.59 -2.84
C GLY A 83 13.02 -11.10 -1.41
N LYS A 84 14.15 -10.53 -1.01
CA LYS A 84 14.34 -10.04 0.35
C LYS A 84 14.45 -8.53 0.35
N VAL A 85 13.92 -7.93 1.41
CA VAL A 85 13.99 -6.49 1.64
C VAL A 85 14.97 -6.25 2.80
N VAL A 86 15.93 -5.38 2.57
CA VAL A 86 16.83 -4.92 3.63
C VAL A 86 16.42 -3.48 3.96
N ILE A 87 15.92 -3.27 5.16
CA ILE A 87 15.41 -1.98 5.58
C ILE A 87 16.52 -0.93 5.54
N GLY A 88 16.19 0.24 4.97
CA GLY A 88 17.15 1.34 4.85
C GLY A 88 18.14 1.17 3.72
N LYS A 89 18.03 0.08 2.95
CA LYS A 89 18.95 -0.17 1.83
C LYS A 89 18.15 -0.33 0.54
N PRO A 90 17.95 0.75 -0.21
CA PRO A 90 17.22 0.66 -1.47
C PRO A 90 17.88 -0.31 -2.44
N ASP A 91 17.07 -1.02 -3.20
CA ASP A 91 17.55 -2.03 -4.12
C ASP A 91 16.77 -1.89 -5.44
N ILE A 92 17.51 -1.74 -6.53
CA ILE A 92 16.90 -1.56 -7.85
C ILE A 92 16.00 -2.74 -8.24
N LYS A 93 16.23 -3.92 -7.69
CA LYS A 93 15.38 -5.07 -7.99
C LYS A 93 13.94 -4.87 -7.54
N HIS A 94 13.68 -3.89 -6.65
CA HIS A 94 12.32 -3.58 -6.21
C HIS A 94 11.63 -2.53 -7.10
N ALA A 95 12.32 -2.00 -8.12
CA ALA A 95 11.72 -1.02 -9.01
C ALA A 95 10.45 -1.55 -9.70
N PRO A 96 10.39 -2.81 -10.18
CA PRO A 96 9.15 -3.31 -10.77
C PRO A 96 7.97 -3.29 -9.81
N LEU A 97 8.21 -3.57 -8.53
CA LEU A 97 7.15 -3.51 -7.51
C LEU A 97 6.64 -2.08 -7.37
N VAL A 98 7.55 -1.11 -7.25
CA VAL A 98 7.19 0.30 -7.10
C VAL A 98 6.39 0.78 -8.31
N LEU A 99 6.86 0.46 -9.51
CA LEU A 99 6.18 0.87 -10.74
C LEU A 99 4.82 0.20 -10.89
N LYS A 100 4.72 -1.08 -10.56
CA LYS A 100 3.46 -1.80 -10.62
C LYS A 100 2.45 -1.22 -9.63
N SER A 101 2.90 -0.87 -8.44
CA SER A 101 2.06 -0.24 -7.44
C SER A 101 1.50 1.08 -7.95
N LEU A 102 2.36 1.92 -8.54
CA LEU A 102 1.94 3.20 -9.11
C LEU A 102 0.98 3.01 -10.27
N ASP A 103 1.27 2.07 -11.18
CA ASP A 103 0.40 1.78 -12.32
C ASP A 103 -0.97 1.31 -11.86
N THR A 104 -1.01 0.44 -10.85
CA THR A 104 -2.25 -0.06 -10.29
C THR A 104 -3.10 1.08 -9.74
N ALA A 105 -2.48 2.00 -9.02
CA ALA A 105 -3.18 3.15 -8.44
C ALA A 105 -3.70 4.08 -9.53
N ILE A 106 -2.89 4.36 -10.54
CA ILE A 106 -3.29 5.23 -11.64
C ILE A 106 -4.47 4.62 -12.39
N ASP A 107 -4.36 3.34 -12.75
CA ASP A 107 -5.42 2.66 -13.48
C ASP A 107 -6.71 2.62 -12.68
N ALA A 108 -6.62 2.39 -11.37
CA ALA A 108 -7.80 2.37 -10.50
C ALA A 108 -8.50 3.72 -10.49
N CYS A 109 -7.73 4.81 -10.47
CA CYS A 109 -8.31 6.14 -10.51
C CYS A 109 -8.92 6.46 -11.86
N LEU A 110 -8.24 6.10 -12.96
CA LEU A 110 -8.75 6.35 -14.31
C LEU A 110 -10.02 5.54 -14.59
N ASP A 111 -10.11 4.35 -14.04
CA ASP A 111 -11.25 3.45 -14.27
C ASP A 111 -12.33 3.61 -13.20
N ASN A 112 -12.22 4.62 -12.35
CA ASN A 112 -13.20 4.95 -11.30
C ASN A 112 -13.36 3.88 -10.23
N PHE A 113 -12.34 3.07 -10.00
CA PHE A 113 -12.31 2.14 -8.87
C PHE A 113 -11.76 2.82 -7.61
N ALA A 114 -11.05 3.91 -7.76
CA ALA A 114 -10.60 4.73 -6.65
C ALA A 114 -10.89 6.19 -6.95
N ASP A 115 -11.13 6.98 -5.91
CA ASP A 115 -11.42 8.41 -6.05
C ASP A 115 -10.16 9.25 -6.05
N ALA A 116 -9.11 8.76 -5.40
CA ALA A 116 -7.84 9.47 -5.32
C ALA A 116 -6.71 8.50 -5.00
N MET A 117 -5.49 8.94 -5.26
CA MET A 117 -4.30 8.18 -4.88
C MET A 117 -3.35 9.08 -4.10
N VAL A 118 -2.62 8.45 -3.16
CA VAL A 118 -1.58 9.12 -2.38
C VAL A 118 -0.31 8.30 -2.56
N THR A 119 0.79 8.98 -2.90
CA THR A 119 2.07 8.29 -3.09
C THR A 119 2.98 8.56 -1.89
N GLY A 120 3.64 7.49 -1.44
CA GLY A 120 4.70 7.60 -0.45
C GLY A 120 6.02 7.98 -1.10
N PRO A 121 7.08 8.07 -0.30
CA PRO A 121 8.39 8.43 -0.84
C PRO A 121 8.88 7.42 -1.86
N VAL A 122 9.38 7.92 -3.00
CA VAL A 122 9.97 7.10 -4.06
C VAL A 122 11.39 7.59 -4.30
N GLN A 123 12.33 6.66 -4.29
CA GLN A 123 13.71 6.99 -4.59
C GLN A 123 13.92 6.97 -6.09
N LYS A 124 14.12 8.15 -6.68
CA LYS A 124 14.20 8.27 -8.13
C LYS A 124 15.32 7.44 -8.74
N SER A 125 16.45 7.35 -8.05
CA SER A 125 17.59 6.57 -8.56
C SER A 125 17.25 5.09 -8.72
N THR A 126 16.32 4.57 -7.90
CA THR A 126 15.91 3.18 -7.99
C THR A 126 15.09 2.91 -9.23
N ILE A 127 14.20 3.82 -9.60
CA ILE A 127 13.28 3.59 -10.72
C ILE A 127 13.80 4.14 -12.05
N MET A 128 14.80 4.98 -12.05
CA MET A 128 15.35 5.58 -13.27
C MET A 128 16.59 4.87 -13.79
N GLU A 129 17.05 3.84 -13.13
CA GLU A 129 18.22 3.07 -13.54
C GLU A 129 17.97 2.15 -14.74
#